data_9ac0c9b5a91bc7a458370f5cf45d8bd2
#
_entry.id   9ac0c9b5a91bc7a458370f5cf45d8bd2
#
_cell.length_a   1.000
_cell.length_b   1.000
_cell.length_c   1.000
_cell.angle_alpha   90.00
_cell.angle_beta   90.00
_cell.angle_gamma   90.00
#
_symmetry.space_group_name_H-M   'P 1'
#
loop_
_entity.id
_entity.type
_entity.pdbx_description
1 polymer ?
#
loop_
_entity_poly.entity_id
_entity_poly.type
_entity_poly.pdbx_seq_one_letter_code
_entity_poly.pdbx_strand_id
1 'polypeptide(L)'
;MNINTKFSLGDPAVTITNDYVSRKVKCYTCNHTGRVVINDEEFTCPKCKGNCLRDQFCGHKSIIGEISTIGKIQVEITDPKFCYHEKEAYKVIYMLKITGIGSGTLWNEKDLFHTREEAQKECDLRNASLVLKDDVL
;
A
#
# COMPACT_ATOMS: atom_id res chain seq x y z
N MET A 1 29.50 -1.68 -19.51
CA MET A 1 28.20 -2.22 -19.07
C MET A 1 27.07 -1.39 -19.64
N ASN A 2 26.20 -2.01 -20.40
CA ASN A 2 25.01 -1.35 -20.89
C ASN A 2 23.87 -1.54 -19.90
N ILE A 3 23.38 -0.43 -19.35
CA ILE A 3 22.27 -0.46 -18.40
C ILE A 3 21.03 0.04 -19.12
N ASN A 4 20.03 -0.84 -19.25
CA ASN A 4 18.75 -0.49 -19.84
C ASN A 4 17.78 -0.09 -18.72
N THR A 5 17.18 1.09 -18.88
CA THR A 5 16.16 1.57 -17.93
C THR A 5 14.78 1.43 -18.53
N LYS A 6 13.80 1.08 -17.71
CA LYS A 6 12.39 0.96 -18.13
C LYS A 6 11.79 2.31 -18.50
N PHE A 7 12.27 3.38 -17.86
CA PHE A 7 11.79 4.75 -18.07
C PHE A 7 12.95 5.68 -18.42
N SER A 8 12.64 6.72 -19.17
CA SER A 8 13.54 7.83 -19.44
C SER A 8 13.08 9.08 -18.69
N LEU A 9 13.97 10.06 -18.54
CA LEU A 9 13.61 11.34 -17.92
C LEU A 9 12.43 11.98 -18.68
N GLY A 10 11.45 12.45 -17.90
CA GLY A 10 10.25 13.06 -18.46
C GLY A 10 9.15 12.10 -18.88
N ASP A 11 9.40 10.78 -18.87
CA ASP A 11 8.36 9.80 -19.17
C ASP A 11 7.26 9.81 -18.12
N PRO A 12 5.99 9.62 -18.54
CA PRO A 12 4.91 9.44 -17.58
C PRO A 12 5.06 8.10 -16.85
N ALA A 13 4.77 8.10 -15.59
CA ALA A 13 4.80 6.90 -14.76
C ALA A 13 3.58 6.85 -13.85
N VAL A 14 3.01 5.67 -13.72
CA VAL A 14 1.86 5.38 -12.86
C VAL A 14 2.36 4.60 -11.67
N THR A 15 2.00 5.05 -10.47
CA THR A 15 2.40 4.39 -9.22
C THR A 15 1.28 3.52 -8.67
N ILE A 16 1.67 2.57 -7.83
CA ILE A 16 0.73 1.78 -7.03
C ILE A 16 0.96 2.15 -5.58
N THR A 17 -0.12 2.40 -4.86
CA THR A 17 -0.10 2.64 -3.43
C THR A 17 -1.00 1.64 -2.71
N ASN A 18 -0.93 1.62 -1.40
CA ASN A 18 -1.74 0.73 -0.58
C ASN A 18 -2.79 1.53 0.17
N ASP A 19 -4.01 0.99 0.21
CA ASP A 19 -5.12 1.56 0.96
C ASP A 19 -5.56 0.57 2.04
N TYR A 20 -6.04 1.10 3.15
CA TYR A 20 -6.55 0.28 4.24
C TYR A 20 -7.88 -0.34 3.87
N VAL A 21 -8.01 -1.63 4.13
CA VAL A 21 -9.28 -2.33 4.01
C VAL A 21 -9.77 -2.64 5.41
N SER A 22 -10.95 -2.15 5.74
CA SER A 22 -11.59 -2.44 7.01
C SER A 22 -13.03 -2.89 6.78
N ARG A 23 -13.59 -3.58 7.76
CA ARG A 23 -14.98 -3.99 7.71
C ARG A 23 -15.64 -3.79 9.08
N LYS A 24 -16.96 -3.71 9.07
CA LYS A 24 -17.73 -3.60 10.31
C LYS A 24 -17.87 -4.97 10.95
N VAL A 25 -17.54 -5.06 12.21
CA VAL A 25 -17.70 -6.28 13.02
C VAL A 25 -18.48 -5.94 14.28
N LYS A 26 -19.12 -6.96 14.87
CA LYS A 26 -19.85 -6.77 16.12
C LYS A 26 -18.90 -6.34 17.24
N CYS A 27 -19.33 -5.37 18.02
CA CYS A 27 -18.55 -4.93 19.17
C CYS A 27 -18.71 -5.92 20.31
N TYR A 28 -17.64 -6.64 20.64
CA TYR A 28 -17.68 -7.63 21.72
C TYR A 28 -17.58 -6.99 23.12
N THR A 29 -17.10 -5.76 23.22
CA THR A 29 -17.01 -5.06 24.50
C THR A 29 -18.40 -4.86 25.13
N CYS A 30 -19.40 -4.55 24.31
CA CYS A 30 -20.78 -4.36 24.76
C CYS A 30 -21.72 -5.49 24.32
N ASN A 31 -21.20 -6.60 23.80
CA ASN A 31 -21.99 -7.69 23.23
C ASN A 31 -23.00 -7.20 22.18
N HIS A 32 -22.58 -6.26 21.34
CA HIS A 32 -23.39 -5.73 20.26
C HIS A 32 -24.63 -4.94 20.72
N THR A 33 -24.62 -4.46 21.97
CA THR A 33 -25.73 -3.69 22.51
C THR A 33 -25.56 -2.19 22.41
N GLY A 34 -24.31 -1.73 22.24
CA GLY A 34 -23.95 -0.32 22.25
C GLY A 34 -23.82 0.28 23.64
N ARG A 35 -24.07 -0.49 24.67
CA ARG A 35 -24.05 -0.04 26.05
C ARG A 35 -23.32 -1.02 26.96
N VAL A 36 -22.73 -0.49 28.01
CA VAL A 36 -22.08 -1.27 29.07
C VAL A 36 -22.68 -0.87 30.43
N VAL A 37 -22.68 -1.81 31.36
CA VAL A 37 -23.19 -1.58 32.71
C VAL A 37 -22.00 -1.56 33.67
N ILE A 38 -21.88 -0.49 34.44
CA ILE A 38 -20.85 -0.32 35.46
C ILE A 38 -21.55 0.10 36.76
N ASN A 39 -21.41 -0.69 37.83
CA ASN A 39 -22.03 -0.42 39.12
C ASN A 39 -23.55 -0.16 39.02
N ASP A 40 -24.23 -1.02 38.25
CA ASP A 40 -25.68 -0.97 38.00
C ASP A 40 -26.16 0.24 37.19
N GLU A 41 -25.23 1.01 36.60
CA GLU A 41 -25.56 2.13 35.73
C GLU A 41 -25.17 1.82 34.29
N GLU A 42 -26.03 2.22 33.35
CA GLU A 42 -25.77 2.07 31.92
C GLU A 42 -24.97 3.23 31.37
N PHE A 43 -23.97 2.90 30.56
CA PHE A 43 -23.16 3.88 29.84
C PHE A 43 -23.07 3.50 28.37
N THR A 44 -22.85 4.49 27.52
CA THR A 44 -22.52 4.26 26.13
C THR A 44 -21.20 3.48 26.02
N CYS A 45 -21.16 2.44 25.19
CA CYS A 45 -19.94 1.66 25.01
C CYS A 45 -18.79 2.55 24.51
N PRO A 46 -17.65 2.61 25.21
CA PRO A 46 -16.54 3.47 24.80
C PRO A 46 -15.82 2.97 23.54
N LYS A 47 -15.94 1.68 23.21
CA LYS A 47 -15.29 1.11 22.04
C LYS A 47 -16.04 1.40 20.74
N CYS A 48 -17.33 1.13 20.69
CA CYS A 48 -18.15 1.37 19.51
C CYS A 48 -18.92 2.71 19.56
N LYS A 49 -18.82 3.43 20.67
CA LYS A 49 -19.49 4.72 20.87
C LYS A 49 -21.00 4.64 20.67
N GLY A 50 -21.58 3.51 21.06
CA GLY A 50 -23.03 3.27 20.94
C GLY A 50 -23.48 2.71 19.59
N ASN A 51 -22.57 2.51 18.63
CA ASN A 51 -22.90 2.05 17.28
C ASN A 51 -23.13 0.54 17.16
N CYS A 52 -22.83 -0.23 18.19
CA CYS A 52 -22.91 -1.69 18.23
C CYS A 52 -21.91 -2.39 17.31
N LEU A 53 -21.25 -1.67 16.43
CA LEU A 53 -20.27 -2.16 15.47
C LEU A 53 -18.98 -1.37 15.61
N ARG A 54 -17.87 -2.00 15.30
CA ARG A 54 -16.57 -1.33 15.21
C ARG A 54 -15.88 -1.72 13.93
N ASP A 55 -14.93 -0.86 13.49
CA ASP A 55 -14.11 -1.14 12.33
C ASP A 55 -12.99 -2.10 12.71
N GLN A 56 -12.84 -3.16 11.93
CA GLN A 56 -11.74 -4.09 12.04
C GLN A 56 -10.85 -3.98 10.82
N PHE A 57 -9.56 -3.76 11.03
CA PHE A 57 -8.57 -3.75 9.97
C PHE A 57 -8.43 -5.17 9.39
N CYS A 58 -8.57 -5.28 8.07
CA CYS A 58 -8.51 -6.55 7.35
C CYS A 58 -7.26 -6.70 6.49
N GLY A 59 -6.51 -5.63 6.29
CA GLY A 59 -5.31 -5.64 5.46
C GLY A 59 -5.20 -4.42 4.57
N HIS A 60 -4.30 -4.50 3.60
CA HIS A 60 -4.10 -3.47 2.59
C HIS A 60 -4.47 -4.00 1.22
N LYS A 61 -5.11 -3.17 0.42
CA LYS A 61 -5.30 -3.46 -1.00
C LYS A 61 -4.42 -2.51 -1.82
N SER A 62 -3.98 -2.98 -2.97
CA SER A 62 -3.22 -2.17 -3.92
C SER A 62 -4.18 -1.38 -4.79
N ILE A 63 -3.93 -0.09 -4.92
CA ILE A 63 -4.71 0.81 -5.77
C ILE A 63 -3.75 1.63 -6.63
N ILE A 64 -4.27 2.21 -7.70
CA ILE A 64 -3.50 3.16 -8.50
C ILE A 64 -3.26 4.41 -7.67
N GLY A 65 -2.00 4.77 -7.53
CA GLY A 65 -1.58 5.98 -6.83
C GLY A 65 -1.48 7.17 -7.78
N GLU A 66 -0.54 8.05 -7.49
CA GLU A 66 -0.34 9.26 -8.29
C GLU A 66 0.29 8.93 -9.64
N ILE A 67 -0.05 9.73 -10.65
CA ILE A 67 0.53 9.68 -11.98
C ILE A 67 1.40 10.92 -12.14
N SER A 68 2.66 10.72 -12.48
CA SER A 68 3.61 11.81 -12.62
C SER A 68 4.63 11.49 -13.71
N THR A 69 5.66 12.31 -13.81
CA THR A 69 6.75 12.09 -14.74
C THR A 69 8.04 11.79 -14.00
N ILE A 70 8.94 11.08 -14.66
CA ILE A 70 10.25 10.75 -14.10
C ILE A 70 11.10 12.01 -14.00
N GLY A 71 11.49 12.38 -12.79
CA GLY A 71 12.33 13.54 -12.53
C GLY A 71 13.81 13.23 -12.38
N LYS A 72 14.16 12.03 -11.90
CA LYS A 72 15.54 11.60 -11.72
C LYS A 72 15.63 10.08 -11.81
N ILE A 73 16.72 9.61 -12.40
CA ILE A 73 17.05 8.18 -12.48
C ILE A 73 18.37 7.97 -11.77
N GLN A 74 18.40 7.03 -10.84
CA GLN A 74 19.62 6.62 -10.14
C GLN A 74 19.90 5.15 -10.40
N VAL A 75 21.18 4.83 -10.56
CA VAL A 75 21.61 3.45 -10.70
C VAL A 75 22.53 3.12 -9.54
N GLU A 76 22.15 2.12 -8.76
CA GLU A 76 22.99 1.59 -7.69
C GLU A 76 23.65 0.31 -8.16
N ILE A 77 24.97 0.25 -8.07
CA ILE A 77 25.72 -0.95 -8.43
C ILE A 77 25.88 -1.82 -7.19
N THR A 78 25.47 -3.07 -7.32
CA THR A 78 25.49 -4.03 -6.23
C THR A 78 26.81 -4.78 -6.25
N ASP A 79 27.56 -4.76 -5.14
CA ASP A 79 28.77 -5.58 -5.00
C ASP A 79 28.34 -6.97 -4.52
N PRO A 80 28.56 -8.03 -5.33
CA PRO A 80 28.16 -9.39 -4.96
C PRO A 80 28.90 -9.91 -3.71
N LYS A 81 29.96 -9.26 -3.27
CA LYS A 81 30.66 -9.64 -2.03
C LYS A 81 29.87 -9.31 -0.78
N PHE A 82 28.96 -8.32 -0.84
CA PHE A 82 28.19 -7.83 0.30
C PHE A 82 26.69 -8.13 0.20
N CYS A 83 26.20 -8.57 -0.96
CA CYS A 83 24.80 -8.81 -1.20
C CYS A 83 24.55 -10.21 -1.74
N TYR A 84 24.55 -11.19 -0.84
CA TYR A 84 24.41 -12.61 -1.22
C TYR A 84 23.04 -12.95 -1.81
N HIS A 85 22.03 -12.11 -1.62
CA HIS A 85 20.67 -12.39 -2.04
C HIS A 85 20.25 -11.64 -3.31
N GLU A 86 21.07 -10.70 -3.78
CA GLU A 86 20.76 -9.97 -5.00
C GLU A 86 21.39 -10.66 -6.20
N LYS A 87 20.52 -11.06 -7.13
CA LYS A 87 20.94 -11.73 -8.37
C LYS A 87 21.36 -10.77 -9.46
N GLU A 88 21.09 -9.48 -9.29
CA GLU A 88 21.34 -8.44 -10.28
C GLU A 88 22.56 -7.61 -9.89
N ALA A 89 23.38 -7.29 -10.89
CA ALA A 89 24.59 -6.49 -10.69
C ALA A 89 24.30 -5.00 -10.44
N TYR A 90 23.11 -4.55 -10.74
CA TYR A 90 22.69 -3.16 -10.53
C TYR A 90 21.20 -3.08 -10.23
N LYS A 91 20.81 -1.95 -9.66
CA LYS A 91 19.42 -1.63 -9.35
C LYS A 91 19.12 -0.23 -9.85
N VAL A 92 17.99 -0.05 -10.54
CA VAL A 92 17.56 1.25 -11.04
C VAL A 92 16.46 1.79 -10.13
N ILE A 93 16.61 3.03 -9.72
CA ILE A 93 15.68 3.71 -8.82
C ILE A 93 15.25 5.03 -9.46
N TYR A 94 13.99 5.37 -9.30
CA TYR A 94 13.40 6.57 -9.89
C TYR A 94 12.86 7.52 -8.83
N MET A 95 12.95 8.82 -9.14
CA MET A 95 12.25 9.88 -8.41
C MET A 95 11.26 10.54 -9.33
N LEU A 96 10.05 10.78 -8.82
CA LEU A 96 8.97 11.43 -9.57
C LEU A 96 8.91 12.91 -9.23
N LYS A 97 8.46 13.73 -10.19
CA LYS A 97 8.35 15.18 -9.99
C LYS A 97 7.34 15.57 -8.92
N ILE A 98 6.23 14.83 -8.79
CA ILE A 98 5.20 15.13 -7.79
C ILE A 98 5.72 14.99 -6.37
N THR A 99 6.54 13.97 -6.11
CA THR A 99 7.14 13.78 -4.79
C THR A 99 8.30 14.71 -4.53
N GLY A 100 8.73 15.46 -5.55
CA GLY A 100 9.84 16.40 -5.48
C GLY A 100 11.20 15.71 -5.55
N ILE A 101 12.10 16.29 -6.32
CA ILE A 101 13.49 15.83 -6.37
C ILE A 101 14.13 16.25 -5.04
N GLY A 102 14.56 15.26 -4.26
CA GLY A 102 15.11 15.50 -2.94
C GLY A 102 14.16 15.25 -1.79
N SER A 103 12.92 14.82 -2.06
CA SER A 103 11.96 14.44 -1.01
C SER A 103 12.32 13.12 -0.32
N GLY A 104 13.24 12.35 -0.88
CA GLY A 104 13.64 11.06 -0.37
C GLY A 104 12.77 9.89 -0.81
N THR A 105 11.68 10.13 -1.52
CA THR A 105 10.84 9.06 -2.03
C THR A 105 11.44 8.42 -3.26
N LEU A 106 11.79 7.14 -3.14
CA LEU A 106 12.43 6.36 -4.19
C LEU A 106 11.49 5.26 -4.66
N TRP A 107 11.45 5.05 -5.98
CA TRP A 107 10.60 4.05 -6.61
C TRP A 107 11.43 3.02 -7.35
N ASN A 108 11.15 1.75 -7.12
CA ASN A 108 11.74 0.65 -7.87
C ASN A 108 11.02 0.48 -9.21
N GLU A 109 11.73 -0.03 -10.24
CA GLU A 109 11.12 -0.26 -11.55
C GLU A 109 9.87 -1.14 -11.50
N LYS A 110 9.84 -2.12 -10.60
CA LYS A 110 8.70 -3.05 -10.43
C LYS A 110 7.44 -2.37 -9.90
N ASP A 111 7.57 -1.19 -9.29
CA ASP A 111 6.46 -0.46 -8.70
C ASP A 111 5.98 0.72 -9.56
N LEU A 112 6.56 0.87 -10.74
CA LEU A 112 6.19 1.91 -11.70
C LEU A 112 5.72 1.28 -13.01
N PHE A 113 4.71 1.89 -13.62
CA PHE A 113 4.07 1.39 -14.83
C PHE A 113 3.93 2.50 -15.86
N HIS A 114 3.99 2.13 -17.15
CA HIS A 114 3.87 3.09 -18.24
C HIS A 114 2.45 3.60 -18.42
N THR A 115 1.45 2.76 -18.15
CA THR A 115 0.03 3.08 -18.35
C THR A 115 -0.79 2.69 -17.13
N ARG A 116 -1.98 3.29 -17.03
CA ARG A 116 -2.93 2.94 -15.96
C ARG A 116 -3.41 1.51 -16.10
N GLU A 117 -3.56 1.03 -17.32
CA GLU A 117 -4.01 -0.34 -17.58
C GLU A 117 -3.02 -1.36 -17.05
N GLU A 118 -1.73 -1.14 -17.25
CA GLU A 118 -0.68 -2.01 -16.70
C GLU A 118 -0.69 -1.97 -15.18
N ALA A 119 -0.80 -0.78 -14.60
CA ALA A 119 -0.87 -0.62 -13.14
C ALA A 119 -2.10 -1.28 -12.56
N GLN A 120 -3.25 -1.17 -13.22
CA GLN A 120 -4.49 -1.80 -12.77
C GLN A 120 -4.39 -3.32 -12.81
N LYS A 121 -3.78 -3.89 -13.83
CA LYS A 121 -3.51 -5.33 -13.91
C LYS A 121 -2.69 -5.81 -12.71
N GLU A 122 -1.63 -5.07 -12.38
CA GLU A 122 -0.80 -5.44 -11.23
C GLU A 122 -1.55 -5.28 -9.92
N CYS A 123 -2.37 -4.24 -9.76
CA CYS A 123 -3.25 -4.09 -8.60
C CYS A 123 -4.17 -5.30 -8.45
N ASP A 124 -4.79 -5.72 -9.55
CA ASP A 124 -5.71 -6.86 -9.55
C ASP A 124 -4.98 -8.15 -9.15
N LEU A 125 -3.77 -8.36 -9.65
CA LEU A 125 -2.95 -9.53 -9.28
C LEU A 125 -2.57 -9.52 -7.81
N ARG A 126 -2.15 -8.38 -7.29
CA ARG A 126 -1.79 -8.24 -5.87
C ARG A 126 -3.01 -8.44 -4.97
N ASN A 127 -4.17 -7.94 -5.39
CA ASN A 127 -5.41 -8.02 -4.62
C ASN A 127 -6.05 -9.41 -4.69
N ALA A 128 -5.74 -10.20 -5.71
CA ALA A 128 -6.29 -11.55 -5.86
C ALA A 128 -5.95 -12.48 -4.69
N SER A 129 -4.81 -12.24 -4.02
CA SER A 129 -4.42 -12.99 -2.83
C SER A 129 -5.03 -12.43 -1.54
N LEU A 130 -5.75 -11.31 -1.63
CA LEU A 130 -6.41 -10.67 -0.49
C LEU A 130 -7.72 -11.36 -0.21
N VAL A 131 -7.67 -12.40 0.61
CA VAL A 131 -8.89 -13.07 1.06
C VAL A 131 -9.48 -12.25 2.20
N LEU A 132 -10.52 -11.49 1.89
CA LEU A 132 -11.36 -10.91 2.92
C LEU A 132 -12.14 -12.07 3.56
N LYS A 133 -11.79 -12.37 4.79
CA LYS A 133 -12.53 -13.41 5.52
C LYS A 133 -13.93 -12.90 5.84
N ASP A 134 -14.92 -13.36 5.09
CA ASP A 134 -16.32 -12.97 5.25
C ASP A 134 -17.01 -13.63 6.44
N ASP A 135 -16.31 -14.48 7.16
CA ASP A 135 -16.84 -15.38 8.17
C ASP A 135 -16.78 -14.84 9.59
N VAL A 136 -16.54 -13.54 9.77
CA VAL A 136 -16.41 -12.96 11.11
C VAL A 136 -17.69 -12.28 11.61
N LEU A 137 -18.69 -12.19 10.77
CA LEU A 137 -20.01 -11.68 11.20
C LEU A 137 -20.98 -12.80 11.47
#